data_642410fb3265af2756fb88f646e9b79f
#
_entry.id   642410fb3265af2756fb88f646e9b79f
#
_cell.length_a   1.000
_cell.length_b   1.000
_cell.length_c   1.000
_cell.angle_alpha   90.00
_cell.angle_beta   90.00
_cell.angle_gamma   90.00
#
_symmetry.space_group_name_H-M   'P 1'
#
loop_
_entity.id
_entity.type
_entity.pdbx_description
1 polymer ?
#
loop_
_entity_poly.entity_id
_entity_poly.type
_entity_poly.pdbx_seq_one_letter_code
_entity_poly.pdbx_strand_id
1 'polypeptide(L)'
;MPDTPHAADFARQAHKAGKTVMVHMPMDPATGPFAWRPDMPASELLGRLQAALRAVPYAAGLNNHEGSRMTSQPEAMALLMNELQQHGMFFVDSRTSAATVAAAKAQSIGLASLSRDVFLDDTRTVEAIAGQLEKAIALAHKQGTVVIIGHPYPQTLEVLERELPRLKAKGVEWIPVRQMIGERGNRATAAHGK
;
A
#
# COMPACT_ATOMS: atom_id res chain seq x y z
N MET A 1 5.44 -9.44 -4.96
CA MET A 1 4.15 -10.09 -5.30
C MET A 1 4.18 -11.54 -4.83
N PRO A 2 3.03 -12.21 -4.65
CA PRO A 2 2.97 -13.59 -4.14
C PRO A 2 3.70 -14.62 -5.02
N ASP A 3 3.76 -14.38 -6.33
CA ASP A 3 4.40 -15.22 -7.34
C ASP A 3 5.88 -14.87 -7.62
N THR A 4 6.41 -13.86 -6.92
CA THR A 4 7.83 -13.50 -7.08
C THR A 4 8.72 -14.57 -6.45
N PRO A 5 9.79 -15.01 -7.13
CA PRO A 5 10.78 -15.90 -6.51
C PRO A 5 11.23 -15.37 -5.14
N HIS A 6 11.34 -16.27 -4.16
CA HIS A 6 11.74 -15.93 -2.78
C HIS A 6 10.78 -14.98 -2.01
N ALA A 7 9.54 -14.76 -2.48
CA ALA A 7 8.57 -13.90 -1.77
C ALA A 7 8.42 -14.26 -0.29
N ALA A 8 8.29 -15.56 0.01
CA ALA A 8 8.17 -16.06 1.38
C ALA A 8 9.45 -15.85 2.20
N ASP A 9 10.63 -15.95 1.59
CA ASP A 9 11.91 -15.73 2.28
C ASP A 9 12.10 -14.24 2.61
N PHE A 10 11.81 -13.35 1.66
CA PHE A 10 11.82 -11.90 1.93
C PHE A 10 10.80 -11.51 3.00
N ALA A 11 9.60 -12.10 2.99
CA ALA A 11 8.59 -11.86 4.02
C ALA A 11 9.11 -12.26 5.41
N ARG A 12 9.73 -13.43 5.53
CA ARG A 12 10.35 -13.90 6.79
C ARG A 12 11.48 -12.98 7.26
N GLN A 13 12.37 -12.57 6.34
CA GLN A 13 13.48 -11.66 6.66
C GLN A 13 12.97 -10.28 7.10
N ALA A 14 12.00 -9.72 6.39
CA ALA A 14 11.39 -8.43 6.73
C ALA A 14 10.70 -8.50 8.11
N HIS A 15 9.94 -9.56 8.37
CA HIS A 15 9.30 -9.78 9.67
C HIS A 15 10.33 -9.89 10.80
N LYS A 16 11.40 -10.68 10.61
CA LYS A 16 12.51 -10.80 11.59
C LYS A 16 13.20 -9.46 11.85
N ALA A 17 13.28 -8.61 10.84
CA ALA A 17 13.83 -7.24 10.95
C ALA A 17 12.81 -6.23 11.52
N GLY A 18 11.67 -6.65 12.04
CA GLY A 18 10.63 -5.78 12.60
C GLY A 18 9.89 -4.93 11.56
N LYS A 19 9.97 -5.29 10.27
CA LYS A 19 9.28 -4.57 9.20
C LYS A 19 7.87 -5.11 8.98
N THR A 20 6.95 -4.24 8.63
CA THR A 20 5.59 -4.64 8.28
C THR A 20 5.58 -5.32 6.90
N VAL A 21 5.10 -6.56 6.86
CA VAL A 21 4.92 -7.32 5.62
C VAL A 21 3.51 -7.08 5.10
N MET A 22 3.38 -6.94 3.78
CA MET A 22 2.09 -6.81 3.10
C MET A 22 2.05 -7.70 1.86
N VAL A 23 0.86 -8.21 1.53
CA VAL A 23 0.63 -8.83 0.22
C VAL A 23 0.54 -7.72 -0.82
N HIS A 24 1.40 -7.76 -1.83
CA HIS A 24 1.28 -6.91 -3.03
C HIS A 24 0.47 -7.66 -4.07
N MET A 25 -0.86 -7.46 -4.04
CA MET A 25 -1.82 -8.27 -4.78
C MET A 25 -1.95 -7.80 -6.22
N PRO A 26 -1.62 -8.65 -7.23
CA PRO A 26 -1.80 -8.28 -8.62
C PRO A 26 -3.28 -8.15 -8.96
N MET A 27 -3.63 -7.07 -9.64
CA MET A 27 -5.00 -6.74 -10.03
C MET A 27 -5.02 -6.23 -11.48
N ASP A 28 -6.08 -6.52 -12.22
CA ASP A 28 -6.23 -6.11 -13.63
C ASP A 28 -5.92 -4.61 -13.84
N PRO A 29 -4.99 -4.24 -14.75
CA PRO A 29 -4.44 -5.01 -15.88
C PRO A 29 -3.29 -5.97 -15.56
N ALA A 30 -2.81 -6.07 -14.32
CA ALA A 30 -1.79 -7.06 -13.97
C ALA A 30 -2.28 -8.49 -14.26
N THR A 31 -1.33 -9.36 -14.61
CA THR A 31 -1.57 -10.75 -14.94
C THR A 31 -0.91 -11.70 -13.95
N GLY A 32 -1.12 -13.00 -14.11
CA GLY A 32 -0.51 -14.03 -13.28
C GLY A 32 -1.51 -14.85 -12.47
N PRO A 33 -1.02 -15.87 -11.74
CA PRO A 33 -1.88 -16.86 -11.07
C PRO A 33 -2.69 -16.29 -9.90
N PHE A 34 -2.24 -15.20 -9.32
CA PHE A 34 -2.92 -14.52 -8.21
C PHE A 34 -3.74 -13.30 -8.67
N ALA A 35 -3.63 -12.88 -9.94
CA ALA A 35 -4.23 -11.64 -10.41
C ALA A 35 -5.76 -11.67 -10.32
N TRP A 36 -6.34 -10.64 -9.72
CA TRP A 36 -7.77 -10.39 -9.68
C TRP A 36 -8.25 -9.69 -10.94
N ARG A 37 -9.31 -10.18 -11.56
CA ARG A 37 -9.90 -9.60 -12.76
C ARG A 37 -11.41 -9.42 -12.61
N PRO A 38 -12.01 -8.41 -13.25
CA PRO A 38 -13.45 -8.11 -13.15
C PRO A 38 -14.38 -9.22 -13.64
N ASP A 39 -13.90 -10.08 -14.53
CA ASP A 39 -14.65 -11.19 -15.13
C ASP A 39 -14.70 -12.46 -14.28
N MET A 40 -13.99 -12.47 -13.13
CA MET A 40 -13.92 -13.63 -12.25
C MET A 40 -15.10 -13.68 -11.28
N PRO A 41 -15.65 -14.88 -11.01
CA PRO A 41 -16.65 -15.07 -9.94
C PRO A 41 -16.01 -14.85 -8.56
N ALA A 42 -16.83 -14.49 -7.58
CA ALA A 42 -16.39 -14.21 -6.21
C ALA A 42 -15.58 -15.37 -5.59
N SER A 43 -15.97 -16.62 -5.85
CA SER A 43 -15.27 -17.80 -5.35
C SER A 43 -13.83 -17.90 -5.88
N GLU A 44 -13.60 -17.53 -7.13
CA GLU A 44 -12.26 -17.53 -7.72
C GLU A 44 -11.42 -16.38 -7.14
N LEU A 45 -11.99 -15.17 -7.01
CA LEU A 45 -11.32 -14.03 -6.38
C LEU A 45 -10.85 -14.39 -4.96
N LEU A 46 -11.74 -14.96 -4.14
CA LEU A 46 -11.40 -15.39 -2.79
C LEU A 46 -10.35 -16.51 -2.78
N GLY A 47 -10.47 -17.49 -3.65
CA GLY A 47 -9.49 -18.56 -3.78
C GLY A 47 -8.06 -18.03 -4.09
N ARG A 48 -7.97 -17.05 -4.99
CA ARG A 48 -6.70 -16.37 -5.33
C ARG A 48 -6.16 -15.53 -4.17
N LEU A 49 -7.03 -14.82 -3.44
CA LEU A 49 -6.63 -14.09 -2.24
C LEU A 49 -6.06 -15.02 -1.17
N GLN A 50 -6.77 -16.09 -0.85
CA GLN A 50 -6.31 -17.07 0.15
C GLN A 50 -4.98 -17.72 -0.27
N ALA A 51 -4.80 -18.02 -1.55
CA ALA A 51 -3.53 -18.52 -2.06
C ALA A 51 -2.41 -17.49 -1.92
N ALA A 52 -2.67 -16.20 -2.20
CA ALA A 52 -1.71 -15.12 -2.03
C ALA A 52 -1.32 -14.92 -0.54
N LEU A 53 -2.29 -14.98 0.37
CA LEU A 53 -2.05 -14.90 1.82
C LEU A 53 -1.16 -16.05 2.31
N ARG A 54 -1.35 -17.27 1.79
CA ARG A 54 -0.47 -18.42 2.12
C ARG A 54 0.93 -18.25 1.55
N ALA A 55 1.08 -17.61 0.38
CA ALA A 55 2.37 -17.40 -0.28
C ALA A 55 3.24 -16.33 0.42
N VAL A 56 2.63 -15.40 1.16
CA VAL A 56 3.33 -14.30 1.85
C VAL A 56 3.10 -14.40 3.36
N PRO A 57 3.92 -15.15 4.09
CA PRO A 57 3.77 -15.30 5.54
C PRO A 57 3.95 -13.98 6.27
N TYR A 58 3.34 -13.86 7.45
CA TYR A 58 3.38 -12.67 8.31
C TYR A 58 2.76 -11.41 7.70
N ALA A 59 2.02 -11.53 6.60
CA ALA A 59 1.34 -10.38 6.01
C ALA A 59 0.32 -9.79 7.00
N ALA A 60 0.47 -8.51 7.28
CA ALA A 60 -0.40 -7.76 8.19
C ALA A 60 -1.38 -6.86 7.45
N GLY A 61 -1.24 -6.75 6.14
CA GLY A 61 -2.07 -5.95 5.27
C GLY A 61 -1.89 -6.35 3.81
N LEU A 62 -2.65 -5.68 2.97
CA LEU A 62 -2.61 -5.86 1.53
C LEU A 62 -2.57 -4.50 0.82
N ASN A 63 -1.85 -4.42 -0.30
CA ASN A 63 -2.01 -3.33 -1.24
C ASN A 63 -2.14 -3.87 -2.67
N ASN A 64 -2.78 -3.10 -3.56
CA ASN A 64 -2.93 -3.46 -4.95
C ASN A 64 -1.67 -3.16 -5.77
N HIS A 65 -1.24 -4.16 -6.55
CA HIS A 65 -0.32 -3.98 -7.67
C HIS A 65 -1.12 -3.68 -8.92
N GLU A 66 -0.81 -2.55 -9.59
CA GLU A 66 -1.66 -2.03 -10.67
C GLU A 66 -3.12 -1.91 -10.23
N GLY A 67 -4.06 -2.48 -10.99
CA GLY A 67 -5.44 -2.57 -10.58
C GLY A 67 -6.30 -1.39 -11.05
N SER A 68 -5.90 -0.65 -12.09
CA SER A 68 -6.67 0.52 -12.57
C SER A 68 -8.12 0.17 -12.97
N ARG A 69 -8.36 -1.04 -13.50
CA ARG A 69 -9.71 -1.53 -13.82
C ARG A 69 -10.36 -2.28 -12.66
N MET A 70 -9.56 -3.03 -11.88
CA MET A 70 -10.09 -3.85 -10.80
C MET A 70 -10.51 -3.02 -9.58
N THR A 71 -9.71 -2.02 -9.19
CA THR A 71 -10.02 -1.18 -8.02
C THR A 71 -11.20 -0.22 -8.24
N SER A 72 -11.70 -0.10 -9.47
CA SER A 72 -12.94 0.62 -9.79
C SER A 72 -14.20 -0.25 -9.72
N GLN A 73 -14.09 -1.55 -9.38
CA GLN A 73 -15.21 -2.47 -9.27
C GLN A 73 -15.76 -2.50 -7.83
N PRO A 74 -16.95 -1.91 -7.55
CA PRO A 74 -17.42 -1.75 -6.18
C PRO A 74 -17.66 -3.07 -5.44
N GLU A 75 -18.22 -4.08 -6.13
CA GLU A 75 -18.54 -5.39 -5.56
C GLU A 75 -17.27 -6.17 -5.21
N ALA A 76 -16.28 -6.17 -6.11
CA ALA A 76 -15.03 -6.84 -5.88
C ALA A 76 -14.22 -6.17 -4.75
N MET A 77 -14.23 -4.84 -4.67
CA MET A 77 -13.58 -4.14 -3.57
C MET A 77 -14.31 -4.35 -2.25
N ALA A 78 -15.64 -4.41 -2.24
CA ALA A 78 -16.39 -4.76 -1.03
C ALA A 78 -16.06 -6.19 -0.55
N LEU A 79 -15.98 -7.15 -1.48
CA LEU A 79 -15.57 -8.53 -1.18
C LEU A 79 -14.16 -8.56 -0.56
N LEU A 80 -13.19 -7.87 -1.17
CA LEU A 80 -11.82 -7.79 -0.66
C LEU A 80 -11.77 -7.20 0.75
N MET A 81 -12.43 -6.06 0.97
CA MET A 81 -12.36 -5.37 2.27
C MET A 81 -13.00 -6.18 3.40
N ASN A 82 -14.13 -6.85 3.12
CA ASN A 82 -14.75 -7.75 4.08
C ASN A 82 -13.81 -8.91 4.46
N GLU A 83 -13.16 -9.52 3.49
CA GLU A 83 -12.23 -10.62 3.75
C GLU A 83 -11.00 -10.14 4.55
N LEU A 84 -10.43 -8.99 4.20
CA LEU A 84 -9.32 -8.41 4.97
C LEU A 84 -9.73 -8.10 6.41
N GLN A 85 -10.95 -7.63 6.64
CA GLN A 85 -11.47 -7.36 7.98
C GLN A 85 -11.59 -8.63 8.82
N GLN A 86 -12.08 -9.73 8.24
CA GLN A 86 -12.16 -11.03 8.91
C GLN A 86 -10.78 -11.58 9.30
N HIS A 87 -9.75 -11.26 8.51
CA HIS A 87 -8.36 -11.62 8.81
C HIS A 87 -7.62 -10.63 9.71
N GLY A 88 -8.26 -9.56 10.18
CA GLY A 88 -7.63 -8.51 11.00
C GLY A 88 -6.51 -7.76 10.26
N MET A 89 -6.60 -7.68 8.93
CA MET A 89 -5.62 -7.03 8.05
C MET A 89 -6.03 -5.60 7.72
N PHE A 90 -5.07 -4.76 7.36
CA PHE A 90 -5.32 -3.42 6.82
C PHE A 90 -5.15 -3.37 5.30
N PHE A 91 -5.63 -2.30 4.69
CA PHE A 91 -5.51 -2.07 3.25
C PHE A 91 -4.75 -0.78 2.94
N VAL A 92 -3.91 -0.80 1.89
CA VAL A 92 -3.28 0.40 1.33
C VAL A 92 -3.64 0.52 -0.14
N ASP A 93 -4.41 1.56 -0.49
CA ASP A 93 -4.74 1.86 -1.89
C ASP A 93 -3.54 2.52 -2.58
N SER A 94 -2.96 1.83 -3.56
CA SER A 94 -1.86 2.34 -4.38
C SER A 94 -2.32 3.46 -5.34
N ARG A 95 -3.64 3.66 -5.50
CA ARG A 95 -4.24 4.71 -6.35
C ARG A 95 -3.67 4.76 -7.75
N THR A 96 -3.62 3.62 -8.40
CA THR A 96 -3.18 3.49 -9.81
C THR A 96 -4.19 4.08 -10.81
N SER A 97 -5.40 4.40 -10.33
CA SER A 97 -6.45 5.11 -11.06
C SER A 97 -7.14 6.12 -10.17
N ALA A 98 -7.56 7.23 -10.72
CA ALA A 98 -8.43 8.19 -10.03
C ALA A 98 -9.85 7.63 -9.77
N ALA A 99 -10.27 6.62 -10.53
CA ALA A 99 -11.57 5.97 -10.41
C ALA A 99 -11.61 4.86 -9.33
N THR A 100 -10.52 4.67 -8.56
CA THR A 100 -10.52 3.67 -7.48
C THR A 100 -11.62 3.96 -6.46
N VAL A 101 -12.34 2.91 -6.07
CA VAL A 101 -13.32 2.93 -4.97
C VAL A 101 -12.81 2.17 -3.75
N ALA A 102 -11.58 1.63 -3.80
CA ALA A 102 -11.04 0.73 -2.79
C ALA A 102 -10.98 1.38 -1.41
N ALA A 103 -10.40 2.59 -1.30
CA ALA A 103 -10.34 3.31 -0.04
C ALA A 103 -11.73 3.64 0.53
N ALA A 104 -12.68 4.06 -0.32
CA ALA A 104 -14.05 4.34 0.10
C ALA A 104 -14.76 3.07 0.63
N LYS A 105 -14.54 1.91 0.00
CA LYS A 105 -15.08 0.63 0.47
C LYS A 105 -14.46 0.20 1.80
N ALA A 106 -13.14 0.37 1.97
CA ALA A 106 -12.48 0.12 3.26
C ALA A 106 -13.08 1.00 4.37
N GLN A 107 -13.22 2.29 4.12
CA GLN A 107 -13.78 3.24 5.08
C GLN A 107 -15.23 2.94 5.44
N SER A 108 -16.05 2.51 4.47
CA SER A 108 -17.49 2.24 4.70
C SER A 108 -17.74 1.11 5.70
N ILE A 109 -16.79 0.20 5.89
CA ILE A 109 -16.88 -0.90 6.87
C ILE A 109 -15.95 -0.70 8.08
N GLY A 110 -15.28 0.46 8.19
CA GLY A 110 -14.35 0.74 9.28
C GLY A 110 -13.04 -0.04 9.19
N LEU A 111 -12.66 -0.55 8.01
CA LEU A 111 -11.39 -1.23 7.82
C LEU A 111 -10.23 -0.22 7.90
N ALA A 112 -9.23 -0.52 8.72
CA ALA A 112 -8.00 0.25 8.78
C ALA A 112 -7.37 0.36 7.39
N SER A 113 -7.22 1.58 6.87
CA SER A 113 -6.74 1.78 5.50
C SER A 113 -6.01 3.09 5.31
N LEU A 114 -5.15 3.12 4.29
CA LEU A 114 -4.45 4.30 3.81
C LEU A 114 -4.58 4.38 2.29
N SER A 115 -4.40 5.58 1.76
CA SER A 115 -4.20 5.80 0.33
C SER A 115 -2.83 6.42 0.10
N ARG A 116 -2.19 6.07 -1.01
CA ARG A 116 -0.96 6.70 -1.46
C ARG A 116 -1.19 8.19 -1.78
N ASP A 117 -0.30 9.02 -1.30
CA ASP A 117 -0.25 10.44 -1.65
C ASP A 117 0.77 10.68 -2.79
N VAL A 118 1.97 10.09 -2.69
CA VAL A 118 3.05 10.31 -3.66
C VAL A 118 3.61 8.98 -4.17
N PHE A 119 3.82 8.90 -5.49
CA PHE A 119 4.55 7.81 -6.14
C PHE A 119 5.98 8.27 -6.41
N LEU A 120 6.98 7.57 -5.88
CA LEU A 120 8.37 8.04 -5.95
C LEU A 120 9.01 7.81 -7.32
N ASP A 121 8.80 6.67 -7.93
CA ASP A 121 9.61 6.14 -9.01
C ASP A 121 8.83 5.80 -10.28
N ASP A 122 7.79 6.57 -10.58
CA ASP A 122 7.11 6.56 -11.86
C ASP A 122 8.10 6.89 -13.01
N THR A 123 8.96 7.88 -12.79
CA THR A 123 10.14 8.16 -13.63
C THR A 123 11.40 7.69 -12.91
N ARG A 124 12.08 6.67 -13.47
CA ARG A 124 13.20 5.96 -12.83
C ARG A 124 14.54 6.64 -12.99
N THR A 125 14.62 7.93 -12.64
CA THR A 125 15.89 8.66 -12.53
C THR A 125 16.09 9.18 -11.12
N VAL A 126 17.35 9.31 -10.70
CA VAL A 126 17.70 9.81 -9.35
C VAL A 126 17.11 11.20 -9.13
N GLU A 127 17.17 12.08 -10.15
CA GLU A 127 16.68 13.45 -10.09
C GLU A 127 15.14 13.49 -9.93
N ALA A 128 14.42 12.68 -10.71
CA ALA A 128 12.95 12.62 -10.66
C ALA A 128 12.49 12.09 -9.30
N ILE A 129 13.10 11.01 -8.81
CA ILE A 129 12.79 10.39 -7.53
C ILE A 129 13.09 11.36 -6.37
N ALA A 130 14.24 12.04 -6.40
CA ALA A 130 14.56 13.06 -5.41
C ALA A 130 13.53 14.20 -5.43
N GLY A 131 13.11 14.66 -6.60
CA GLY A 131 12.06 15.65 -6.76
C GLY A 131 10.70 15.21 -6.20
N GLN A 132 10.33 13.92 -6.36
CA GLN A 132 9.11 13.38 -5.76
C GLN A 132 9.22 13.27 -4.23
N LEU A 133 10.40 12.95 -3.70
CA LEU A 133 10.61 12.94 -2.25
C LEU A 133 10.51 14.35 -1.65
N GLU A 134 11.05 15.38 -2.29
CA GLU A 134 10.88 16.76 -1.85
C GLU A 134 9.41 17.22 -1.88
N LYS A 135 8.66 16.82 -2.90
CA LYS A 135 7.20 17.07 -2.94
C LYS A 135 6.49 16.36 -1.78
N ALA A 136 6.89 15.13 -1.46
CA ALA A 136 6.33 14.39 -0.33
C ALA A 136 6.64 15.09 0.99
N ILE A 137 7.86 15.60 1.20
CA ILE A 137 8.24 16.38 2.38
C ILE A 137 7.38 17.64 2.49
N ALA A 138 7.25 18.40 1.41
CA ALA A 138 6.41 19.60 1.40
C ALA A 138 4.94 19.28 1.71
N LEU A 139 4.43 18.15 1.20
CA LEU A 139 3.07 17.68 1.49
C LEU A 139 2.92 17.27 2.96
N ALA A 140 3.93 16.60 3.53
CA ALA A 140 3.94 16.24 4.95
C ALA A 140 3.86 17.50 5.84
N HIS A 141 4.60 18.56 5.53
CA HIS A 141 4.51 19.83 6.24
C HIS A 141 3.12 20.48 6.12
N LYS A 142 2.50 20.42 4.94
CA LYS A 142 1.19 21.03 4.68
C LYS A 142 0.06 20.31 5.40
N GLN A 143 0.04 18.98 5.39
CA GLN A 143 -1.09 18.18 5.88
C GLN A 143 -0.75 17.32 7.11
N GLY A 144 0.51 17.38 7.56
CA GLY A 144 1.02 16.71 8.76
C GLY A 144 1.39 15.24 8.58
N THR A 145 1.01 14.58 7.49
CA THR A 145 1.40 13.19 7.15
C THR A 145 1.44 13.01 5.65
N VAL A 146 2.26 12.06 5.17
CA VAL A 146 2.27 11.67 3.75
C VAL A 146 2.53 10.17 3.63
N VAL A 147 1.82 9.50 2.74
CA VAL A 147 2.07 8.09 2.37
C VAL A 147 2.74 8.07 1.00
N ILE A 148 3.94 7.54 0.96
CA ILE A 148 4.68 7.35 -0.29
C ILE A 148 4.80 5.87 -0.63
N ILE A 149 4.79 5.55 -1.91
CA ILE A 149 5.13 4.21 -2.40
C ILE A 149 6.22 4.30 -3.46
N GLY A 150 7.00 3.24 -3.59
CA GLY A 150 8.06 3.09 -4.58
C GLY A 150 8.51 1.65 -4.66
N HIS A 151 9.41 1.37 -5.61
CA HIS A 151 9.96 0.05 -5.84
C HIS A 151 11.43 0.00 -5.42
N PRO A 152 12.00 -1.18 -5.17
CA PRO A 152 13.41 -1.33 -4.80
C PRO A 152 14.33 -1.23 -6.03
N TYR A 153 14.13 -0.19 -6.86
CA TYR A 153 15.05 0.11 -7.95
C TYR A 153 16.35 0.70 -7.40
N PRO A 154 17.50 0.46 -8.06
CA PRO A 154 18.78 1.04 -7.61
C PRO A 154 18.70 2.56 -7.39
N GLN A 155 18.03 3.30 -8.28
CA GLN A 155 17.89 4.75 -8.18
C GLN A 155 17.02 5.16 -6.98
N THR A 156 15.96 4.39 -6.69
CA THR A 156 15.11 4.65 -5.51
C THR A 156 15.87 4.41 -4.22
N LEU A 157 16.63 3.31 -4.16
CA LEU A 157 17.46 2.99 -3.00
C LEU A 157 18.55 4.05 -2.79
N GLU A 158 19.24 4.47 -3.85
CA GLU A 158 20.25 5.55 -3.79
C GLU A 158 19.69 6.84 -3.18
N VAL A 159 18.51 7.27 -3.65
CA VAL A 159 17.87 8.49 -3.13
C VAL A 159 17.48 8.31 -1.66
N LEU A 160 16.85 7.18 -1.31
CA LEU A 160 16.43 6.92 0.06
C LEU A 160 17.63 6.81 1.02
N GLU A 161 18.68 6.11 0.66
CA GLU A 161 19.91 6.01 1.47
C GLU A 161 20.54 7.37 1.74
N ARG A 162 20.55 8.25 0.74
CA ARG A 162 21.07 9.61 0.85
C ARG A 162 20.19 10.53 1.70
N GLU A 163 18.87 10.48 1.52
CA GLU A 163 17.95 11.45 2.08
C GLU A 163 17.32 11.06 3.42
N LEU A 164 17.12 9.76 3.69
CA LEU A 164 16.51 9.32 4.97
C LEU A 164 17.23 9.86 6.21
N PRO A 165 18.59 9.87 6.28
CA PRO A 165 19.28 10.44 7.44
C PRO A 165 19.05 11.94 7.64
N ARG A 166 18.60 12.65 6.58
CA ARG A 166 18.41 14.10 6.58
C ARG A 166 16.98 14.52 6.93
N LEU A 167 16.01 13.58 6.94
CA LEU A 167 14.58 13.87 7.14
C LEU A 167 14.32 14.57 8.46
N LYS A 168 14.97 14.14 9.54
CA LYS A 168 14.81 14.76 10.87
C LYS A 168 15.19 16.23 10.87
N ALA A 169 16.29 16.60 10.18
CA ALA A 169 16.69 17.99 10.03
C ALA A 169 15.73 18.81 9.17
N LYS A 170 14.97 18.13 8.29
CA LYS A 170 13.87 18.70 7.49
C LYS A 170 12.53 18.70 8.25
N GLY A 171 12.51 18.37 9.55
CA GLY A 171 11.28 18.35 10.36
C GLY A 171 10.30 17.22 10.03
N VAL A 172 10.78 16.15 9.41
CA VAL A 172 9.96 14.99 8.98
C VAL A 172 10.50 13.71 9.62
N GLU A 173 9.59 12.84 10.07
CA GLU A 173 9.91 11.54 10.61
C GLU A 173 9.43 10.43 9.67
N TRP A 174 10.28 9.42 9.47
CA TRP A 174 9.93 8.21 8.75
C TRP A 174 9.31 7.20 9.71
N ILE A 175 8.04 6.88 9.54
CA ILE A 175 7.30 6.00 10.43
C ILE A 175 6.76 4.75 9.72
N PRO A 176 6.56 3.64 10.45
CA PRO A 176 5.93 2.44 9.91
C PRO A 176 4.47 2.69 9.48
N VAL A 177 4.02 1.94 8.47
CA VAL A 177 2.64 2.05 7.95
C VAL A 177 1.56 1.86 9.02
N ARG A 178 1.76 0.98 9.99
CA ARG A 178 0.82 0.78 11.11
C ARG A 178 0.69 2.02 11.99
N GLN A 179 1.80 2.69 12.27
CA GLN A 179 1.79 3.94 13.01
C GLN A 179 1.07 5.04 12.20
N MET A 180 1.32 5.12 10.90
CA MET A 180 0.63 6.05 10.01
C MET A 180 -0.89 5.86 10.00
N ILE A 181 -1.38 4.61 10.04
CA ILE A 181 -2.81 4.30 10.16
C ILE A 181 -3.38 4.92 11.45
N GLY A 182 -2.69 4.75 12.59
CA GLY A 182 -3.09 5.34 13.87
C GLY A 182 -3.10 6.87 13.82
N GLU A 183 -2.05 7.49 13.27
CA GLU A 183 -1.95 8.94 13.13
C GLU A 183 -3.08 9.54 12.30
N ARG A 184 -3.44 8.92 11.17
CA ARG A 184 -4.55 9.38 10.32
C ARG A 184 -5.91 9.11 10.94
N GLY A 185 -6.09 7.98 11.63
CA GLY A 185 -7.30 7.66 12.37
C GLY A 185 -7.58 8.64 13.50
N ASN A 186 -6.57 8.97 14.31
CA ASN A 186 -6.67 9.94 15.40
C ASN A 186 -7.03 11.34 14.91
N ARG A 187 -6.49 11.77 13.76
CA ARG A 187 -6.83 13.08 13.15
C ARG A 187 -8.26 13.14 12.65
N ALA A 188 -8.76 12.07 12.04
CA ALA A 188 -10.16 11.99 11.59
C ALA A 188 -11.12 12.13 12.79
N THR A 189 -10.83 11.48 13.91
CA THR A 189 -11.65 11.56 15.13
C THR A 189 -11.62 12.96 15.73
N ALA A 190 -10.46 13.62 15.78
CA ALA A 190 -10.33 14.98 16.28
C ALA A 190 -11.04 16.04 15.41
N ALA A 191 -11.14 15.79 14.09
CA ALA A 191 -11.85 16.70 13.17
C ALA A 191 -13.38 16.62 13.30
N HIS A 192 -13.93 15.48 13.73
CA HIS A 192 -15.37 15.28 13.93
C HIS A 192 -15.86 15.63 15.34
N GLY A 193 -14.95 15.90 16.27
CA GLY A 193 -15.23 16.26 17.66
C GLY A 193 -15.27 17.79 17.93
N LYS A 194 -15.29 18.59 16.89
CA LYS A 194 -15.48 20.06 16.95
C LYS A 194 -16.78 20.42 16.22
#